data_3302076204335b53dbaa957828c499b6
#
_entry.id   3302076204335b53dbaa957828c499b6
#
_cell.length_a   1.000
_cell.length_b   1.000
_cell.length_c   1.000
_cell.angle_alpha   90.00
_cell.angle_beta   90.00
_cell.angle_gamma   90.00
#
_symmetry.space_group_name_H-M   'P 1'
#
loop_
_entity.id
_entity.type
_entity.pdbx_description
1 polymer ?
#
loop_
_entity_poly.entity_id
_entity_poly.type
_entity_poly.pdbx_seq_one_letter_code
_entity_poly.pdbx_strand_id
1 'polypeptide(L)'
;LAFALACTTFSGLSTIGSAVPVNPAFQGEEWYDQLTTYEVNREPGHSLFIPYESAEKALENEASALDEDEPSAYYQKLSGKEWDFALVTTPAEAKKKDEAWLAETLSAEDQAAFNKEYVPQSWQTYRDERGDFEYDSPIYTNQSYPWQNFEARNDSANAYAATVYNPVGYYRTTFETPESFKGRQTFITFEGVESAYYVYVNGQKVGYSEDSYTAHDFNITPYLHTDGTPNTLAVKVFRWSDGSFLENQDFIRLSGIFRDVSIYSKDNVELRDFFVHTTLDNTEDAVNSDATLALDVDVRSLDPSVSGDYNVTATLYDMDDQEISSMEIPVNGVEAAPENFEERIDTTGTRATGSMKVENPKKWYADTP
;
A
#
# COMPACT_ATOMS: atom_id res chain seq x y z
N LEU A 1 37.38 -3.25 0.06
CA LEU A 1 37.06 -4.65 -0.22
C LEU A 1 35.97 -4.64 -1.30
N ALA A 2 36.38 -4.94 -2.54
CA ALA A 2 35.44 -5.09 -3.65
C ALA A 2 34.75 -6.46 -3.51
N PHE A 3 33.44 -6.49 -3.40
CA PHE A 3 32.64 -7.70 -3.59
C PHE A 3 32.27 -7.80 -5.06
N ALA A 4 32.95 -8.70 -5.79
CA ALA A 4 32.49 -9.15 -7.09
C ALA A 4 31.39 -10.16 -6.87
N LEU A 5 30.15 -9.81 -7.25
CA LEU A 5 29.05 -10.76 -7.31
C LEU A 5 29.23 -11.58 -8.59
N ALA A 6 29.72 -12.80 -8.48
CA ALA A 6 29.74 -13.74 -9.57
C ALA A 6 28.32 -14.26 -9.79
N CYS A 7 27.71 -13.88 -10.91
CA CYS A 7 26.48 -14.46 -11.40
C CYS A 7 26.77 -15.90 -11.85
N THR A 8 26.60 -16.89 -10.99
CA THR A 8 26.52 -18.28 -11.40
C THR A 8 25.12 -18.53 -11.92
N THR A 9 25.01 -18.69 -13.23
CA THR A 9 23.80 -19.22 -13.86
C THR A 9 23.50 -20.60 -13.30
N PHE A 10 22.51 -20.69 -12.42
CA PHE A 10 21.88 -21.96 -12.09
C PHE A 10 20.99 -22.39 -13.27
N SER A 11 21.59 -23.07 -14.24
CA SER A 11 20.84 -23.88 -15.19
C SER A 11 20.48 -25.19 -14.50
N GLY A 12 19.30 -25.26 -13.95
CA GLY A 12 18.81 -26.44 -13.25
C GLY A 12 17.62 -26.16 -12.36
N LEU A 13 16.71 -25.29 -12.76
CA LEU A 13 15.34 -25.32 -12.24
C LEU A 13 14.64 -26.49 -12.92
N SER A 14 14.81 -27.70 -12.32
CA SER A 14 13.82 -28.74 -12.47
C SER A 14 12.47 -28.12 -12.05
N THR A 15 11.52 -28.16 -12.95
CA THR A 15 10.13 -27.85 -12.71
C THR A 15 9.70 -28.44 -11.37
N ILE A 16 9.56 -27.59 -10.34
CA ILE A 16 8.76 -27.94 -9.17
C ILE A 16 7.31 -27.88 -9.62
N GLY A 17 6.95 -28.83 -10.43
CA GLY A 17 5.59 -29.06 -10.86
C GLY A 17 4.91 -30.05 -9.93
N SER A 18 4.94 -29.80 -8.63
CA SER A 18 3.97 -30.36 -7.72
C SER A 18 2.98 -29.24 -7.48
N ALA A 19 1.82 -29.31 -8.12
CA ALA A 19 0.69 -28.49 -7.72
C ALA A 19 0.56 -28.64 -6.19
N VAL A 20 0.79 -27.55 -5.44
CA VAL A 20 0.52 -27.52 -4.00
C VAL A 20 -0.93 -27.95 -3.85
N PRO A 21 -1.25 -28.99 -3.04
CA PRO A 21 -2.62 -29.45 -2.94
C PRO A 21 -3.47 -28.31 -2.39
N VAL A 22 -4.30 -27.73 -3.23
CA VAL A 22 -5.28 -26.73 -2.82
C VAL A 22 -6.19 -27.38 -1.79
N ASN A 23 -6.48 -26.67 -0.70
CA ASN A 23 -7.46 -27.11 0.29
C ASN A 23 -8.77 -27.50 -0.42
N PRO A 24 -9.24 -28.75 -0.34
CA PRO A 24 -10.45 -29.19 -1.04
C PRO A 24 -11.72 -28.43 -0.63
N ALA A 25 -11.70 -27.78 0.54
CA ALA A 25 -12.82 -26.95 1.01
C ALA A 25 -12.84 -25.55 0.38
N PHE A 26 -11.73 -25.12 -0.26
CA PHE A 26 -11.54 -23.77 -0.81
C PHE A 26 -10.88 -23.79 -2.19
N GLN A 27 -11.21 -24.78 -3.02
CA GLN A 27 -10.63 -24.90 -4.35
C GLN A 27 -10.87 -23.63 -5.19
N GLY A 28 -9.86 -22.77 -5.24
CA GLY A 28 -9.62 -21.86 -6.36
C GLY A 28 -10.37 -20.53 -6.39
N GLU A 29 -11.19 -20.18 -5.39
CA GLU A 29 -12.02 -18.97 -5.45
C GLU A 29 -11.54 -17.81 -4.55
N GLU A 30 -10.68 -18.07 -3.56
CA GLU A 30 -10.30 -17.06 -2.56
C GLU A 30 -8.79 -16.87 -2.50
N TRP A 31 -8.33 -15.67 -2.84
CA TRP A 31 -6.90 -15.37 -2.96
C TRP A 31 -6.14 -15.48 -1.63
N TYR A 32 -6.77 -15.18 -0.48
CA TYR A 32 -6.15 -15.28 0.85
C TYR A 32 -5.65 -16.69 1.23
N ASP A 33 -5.96 -17.69 0.46
CA ASP A 33 -5.55 -19.12 0.61
C ASP A 33 -4.91 -19.67 -0.68
N GLN A 34 -4.23 -18.81 -1.46
CA GLN A 34 -3.60 -19.15 -2.73
C GLN A 34 -2.16 -18.65 -2.79
N LEU A 35 -1.19 -19.50 -2.46
CA LEU A 35 0.25 -19.20 -2.41
C LEU A 35 0.85 -18.50 -3.64
N THR A 36 0.14 -18.48 -4.75
CA THR A 36 0.59 -17.83 -5.99
C THR A 36 -0.06 -16.47 -6.22
N THR A 37 -0.95 -16.05 -5.35
CA THR A 37 -1.73 -14.81 -5.51
C THR A 37 -1.64 -13.97 -4.24
N TYR A 38 -0.59 -13.20 -4.11
CA TYR A 38 -0.35 -12.28 -3.00
C TYR A 38 -0.79 -10.83 -3.30
N GLU A 39 -1.11 -10.54 -4.56
CA GLU A 39 -1.61 -9.23 -5.00
C GLU A 39 -2.47 -9.36 -6.26
N VAL A 40 -3.47 -8.49 -6.38
CA VAL A 40 -4.29 -8.32 -7.60
C VAL A 40 -4.60 -6.84 -7.75
N ASN A 41 -4.31 -6.26 -8.91
CA ASN A 41 -4.52 -4.84 -9.22
C ASN A 41 -3.85 -3.88 -8.21
N ARG A 42 -2.85 -4.34 -7.49
CA ARG A 42 -2.01 -3.53 -6.62
C ARG A 42 -0.89 -2.90 -7.45
N GLU A 43 -0.66 -1.61 -7.24
CA GLU A 43 0.49 -0.95 -7.87
C GLU A 43 1.80 -1.59 -7.39
N PRO A 44 2.79 -1.78 -8.28
CA PRO A 44 4.13 -2.19 -7.85
C PRO A 44 4.69 -1.22 -6.82
N GLY A 45 5.46 -1.72 -5.85
CA GLY A 45 6.04 -0.91 -4.78
C GLY A 45 6.78 0.32 -5.31
N HIS A 46 6.63 1.45 -4.63
CA HIS A 46 7.28 2.72 -4.97
C HIS A 46 7.46 3.59 -3.72
N SER A 47 8.25 4.65 -3.83
CA SER A 47 8.40 5.64 -2.75
C SER A 47 7.08 6.34 -2.47
N LEU A 48 6.72 6.45 -1.19
CA LEU A 48 5.56 7.25 -0.79
C LEU A 48 5.95 8.74 -0.82
N PHE A 49 5.11 9.54 -1.45
CA PHE A 49 5.21 11.00 -1.43
C PHE A 49 3.84 11.63 -1.69
N ILE A 50 3.67 12.83 -1.18
CA ILE A 50 2.45 13.60 -1.36
C ILE A 50 2.60 14.52 -2.57
N PRO A 51 1.72 14.43 -3.59
CA PRO A 51 1.73 15.36 -4.70
C PRO A 51 1.18 16.72 -4.28
N TYR A 52 1.83 17.81 -4.74
CA TYR A 52 1.41 19.20 -4.52
C TYR A 52 1.20 19.90 -5.85
N GLU A 53 0.51 21.04 -5.82
CA GLU A 53 0.22 21.88 -6.99
C GLU A 53 1.45 22.61 -7.48
N SER A 54 2.39 22.91 -6.59
CA SER A 54 3.68 23.55 -6.89
C SER A 54 4.73 23.29 -5.82
N ALA A 55 5.99 23.58 -6.13
CA ALA A 55 7.09 23.48 -5.17
C ALA A 55 6.89 24.44 -3.96
N GLU A 56 6.36 25.62 -4.19
CA GLU A 56 6.06 26.59 -3.13
C GLU A 56 5.03 26.01 -2.15
N LYS A 57 3.99 25.34 -2.67
CA LYS A 57 2.99 24.70 -1.82
C LYS A 57 3.56 23.52 -1.02
N ALA A 58 4.48 22.76 -1.60
CA ALA A 58 5.17 21.70 -0.89
C ALA A 58 6.05 22.25 0.26
N LEU A 59 6.74 23.37 0.04
CA LEU A 59 7.57 24.04 1.06
C LEU A 59 6.74 24.71 2.16
N GLU A 60 5.55 25.28 1.82
CA GLU A 60 4.64 25.85 2.82
C GLU A 60 4.12 24.80 3.82
N ASN A 61 4.14 23.52 3.44
CA ASN A 61 3.54 22.41 4.17
C ASN A 61 4.62 21.45 4.70
N GLU A 62 5.51 21.96 5.54
CA GLU A 62 6.67 21.27 6.10
C GLU A 62 6.35 19.93 6.82
N ALA A 63 7.27 19.46 7.64
CA ALA A 63 7.33 18.17 8.33
C ALA A 63 6.06 17.69 9.05
N SER A 64 5.03 18.52 9.23
CA SER A 64 3.73 18.18 9.80
C SER A 64 2.71 17.66 8.77
N ALA A 65 3.04 17.68 7.47
CA ALA A 65 2.08 17.35 6.40
C ALA A 65 1.45 15.94 6.54
N LEU A 66 2.18 14.98 7.10
CA LEU A 66 1.67 13.63 7.34
C LEU A 66 0.64 13.56 8.49
N ASP A 67 0.62 14.56 9.37
CA ASP A 67 -0.33 14.64 10.48
C ASP A 67 -1.62 15.40 10.09
N GLU A 68 -1.66 16.02 8.91
CA GLU A 68 -2.80 16.74 8.40
C GLU A 68 -3.71 15.85 7.54
N ASP A 69 -5.02 16.09 7.62
CA ASP A 69 -6.00 15.31 6.84
C ASP A 69 -5.96 15.64 5.35
N GLU A 70 -5.62 16.89 5.00
CA GLU A 70 -5.54 17.40 3.63
C GLU A 70 -4.30 18.30 3.46
N PRO A 71 -3.08 17.73 3.43
CA PRO A 71 -1.85 18.52 3.32
C PRO A 71 -1.70 19.20 1.95
N SER A 72 -2.38 18.71 0.92
CA SER A 72 -2.40 19.29 -0.42
C SER A 72 -3.77 19.14 -1.08
N ALA A 73 -4.04 19.92 -2.12
CA ALA A 73 -5.26 19.78 -2.91
C ALA A 73 -5.36 18.42 -3.65
N TYR A 74 -4.27 17.66 -3.70
CA TYR A 74 -4.19 16.36 -4.36
C TYR A 74 -4.10 15.17 -3.39
N TYR A 75 -4.39 15.40 -2.12
CA TYR A 75 -4.37 14.37 -1.08
C TYR A 75 -5.54 14.53 -0.12
N GLN A 76 -6.15 13.44 0.31
CA GLN A 76 -7.18 13.42 1.33
C GLN A 76 -7.05 12.18 2.21
N LYS A 77 -6.97 12.36 3.52
CA LYS A 77 -6.98 11.29 4.49
C LYS A 77 -8.41 10.77 4.69
N LEU A 78 -8.62 9.48 4.59
CA LEU A 78 -9.91 8.82 4.80
C LEU A 78 -10.05 8.22 6.19
N SER A 79 -8.93 7.90 6.84
CA SER A 79 -8.84 7.43 8.23
C SER A 79 -8.83 8.59 9.23
N GLY A 80 -8.53 8.33 10.50
CA GLY A 80 -8.59 9.36 11.54
C GLY A 80 -10.01 9.60 12.07
N LYS A 81 -10.97 8.73 11.73
CA LYS A 81 -12.38 8.86 12.07
C LYS A 81 -13.06 7.50 12.23
N GLU A 82 -14.30 7.50 12.68
CA GLU A 82 -15.12 6.30 12.76
C GLU A 82 -15.57 5.82 11.36
N TRP A 83 -15.44 4.51 11.15
CA TRP A 83 -16.01 3.79 10.01
C TRP A 83 -17.06 2.80 10.51
N ASP A 84 -17.90 2.30 9.61
CA ASP A 84 -18.75 1.15 9.90
C ASP A 84 -17.89 -0.11 9.92
N PHE A 85 -18.00 -0.90 11.00
CA PHE A 85 -17.24 -2.14 11.19
C PHE A 85 -18.13 -3.29 11.63
N ALA A 86 -17.93 -4.45 11.02
CA ALA A 86 -18.56 -5.71 11.43
C ALA A 86 -17.55 -6.85 11.36
N LEU A 87 -17.64 -7.81 12.28
CA LEU A 87 -16.79 -8.99 12.31
C LEU A 87 -17.62 -10.27 12.21
N VAL A 88 -17.15 -11.23 11.43
CA VAL A 88 -17.60 -12.61 11.44
C VAL A 88 -16.46 -13.54 11.81
N THR A 89 -16.76 -14.72 12.38
CA THR A 89 -15.74 -15.55 13.02
C THR A 89 -15.02 -16.48 12.05
N THR A 90 -15.59 -16.71 10.85
CA THR A 90 -15.02 -17.63 9.87
C THR A 90 -15.17 -17.13 8.43
N PRO A 91 -14.28 -17.56 7.51
CA PRO A 91 -14.43 -17.27 6.08
C PRO A 91 -15.74 -17.79 5.48
N ALA A 92 -16.23 -18.92 5.99
CA ALA A 92 -17.48 -19.51 5.52
C ALA A 92 -18.72 -18.67 5.89
N GLU A 93 -18.68 -17.96 7.03
CA GLU A 93 -19.69 -16.96 7.39
C GLU A 93 -19.54 -15.71 6.54
N ALA A 94 -18.30 -15.24 6.33
CA ALA A 94 -17.99 -14.11 5.49
C ALA A 94 -18.57 -14.27 4.08
N LYS A 95 -18.35 -15.42 3.45
CA LYS A 95 -18.86 -15.72 2.10
C LYS A 95 -20.39 -15.56 1.97
N LYS A 96 -21.14 -15.75 3.05
CA LYS A 96 -22.62 -15.55 3.05
C LYS A 96 -23.02 -14.08 3.12
N LYS A 97 -22.09 -13.21 3.56
CA LYS A 97 -22.33 -11.78 3.74
C LYS A 97 -21.77 -10.94 2.57
N ASP A 98 -20.82 -11.48 1.81
CA ASP A 98 -20.05 -10.74 0.81
C ASP A 98 -20.95 -9.96 -0.16
N GLU A 99 -21.97 -10.59 -0.76
CA GLU A 99 -22.85 -9.95 -1.72
C GLU A 99 -23.56 -8.71 -1.14
N ALA A 100 -24.02 -8.79 0.11
CA ALA A 100 -24.74 -7.72 0.76
C ALA A 100 -23.81 -6.68 1.38
N TRP A 101 -22.76 -7.12 2.09
CA TRP A 101 -21.92 -6.25 2.89
C TRP A 101 -20.83 -5.52 2.11
N LEU A 102 -20.51 -6.00 0.90
CA LEU A 102 -19.57 -5.36 -0.03
C LEU A 102 -20.29 -4.56 -1.14
N ALA A 103 -21.63 -4.60 -1.18
CA ALA A 103 -22.41 -3.81 -2.11
C ALA A 103 -22.21 -2.30 -1.86
N GLU A 104 -22.46 -1.49 -2.87
CA GLU A 104 -22.39 -0.03 -2.74
C GLU A 104 -23.36 0.49 -1.67
N THR A 105 -24.57 -0.02 -1.63
CA THR A 105 -25.61 0.36 -0.65
C THR A 105 -26.01 -0.83 0.19
N LEU A 106 -26.04 -0.66 1.51
CA LEU A 106 -26.56 -1.65 2.45
C LEU A 106 -28.08 -1.56 2.59
N SER A 107 -28.73 -2.70 2.82
CA SER A 107 -30.09 -2.70 3.37
C SER A 107 -30.10 -2.17 4.81
N ALA A 108 -31.24 -1.73 5.32
CA ALA A 108 -31.35 -1.30 6.73
C ALA A 108 -31.04 -2.44 7.72
N GLU A 109 -31.32 -3.69 7.35
CA GLU A 109 -31.00 -4.87 8.15
C GLU A 109 -29.49 -5.12 8.19
N ASP A 110 -28.82 -5.05 7.04
CA ASP A 110 -27.37 -5.24 6.96
C ASP A 110 -26.62 -4.08 7.66
N GLN A 111 -27.07 -2.83 7.50
CA GLN A 111 -26.48 -1.69 8.20
C GLN A 111 -26.54 -1.85 9.73
N ALA A 112 -27.58 -2.45 10.26
CA ALA A 112 -27.73 -2.69 11.71
C ALA A 112 -26.72 -3.72 12.27
N ALA A 113 -26.00 -4.45 11.41
CA ALA A 113 -24.94 -5.37 11.82
C ALA A 113 -23.58 -4.67 12.02
N PHE A 114 -23.45 -3.42 11.61
CA PHE A 114 -22.21 -2.65 11.73
C PHE A 114 -22.25 -1.73 12.94
N ASN A 115 -21.14 -1.69 13.67
CA ASN A 115 -20.88 -0.68 14.71
C ASN A 115 -20.00 0.44 14.12
N LYS A 116 -19.89 1.55 14.87
CA LYS A 116 -18.94 2.62 14.55
C LYS A 116 -17.64 2.39 15.29
N GLU A 117 -16.55 2.22 14.55
CA GLU A 117 -15.23 1.97 15.10
C GLU A 117 -14.18 2.89 14.49
N TYR A 118 -13.23 3.31 15.31
CA TYR A 118 -12.17 4.22 14.87
C TYR A 118 -11.14 3.50 13.96
N VAL A 119 -10.81 4.11 12.84
CA VAL A 119 -9.77 3.66 11.91
C VAL A 119 -8.71 4.78 11.79
N PRO A 120 -7.40 4.51 11.98
CA PRO A 120 -6.77 3.19 12.05
C PRO A 120 -6.77 2.61 13.46
N GLN A 121 -7.11 1.34 13.58
CA GLN A 121 -6.99 0.58 14.83
C GLN A 121 -7.15 -0.92 14.57
N SER A 122 -6.34 -1.76 15.25
CA SER A 122 -6.53 -3.21 15.22
C SER A 122 -7.81 -3.60 15.97
N TRP A 123 -8.65 -4.46 15.39
CA TRP A 123 -9.96 -4.79 15.99
C TRP A 123 -9.88 -5.52 17.33
N GLN A 124 -8.74 -6.12 17.67
CA GLN A 124 -8.52 -6.72 18.98
C GLN A 124 -8.30 -5.67 20.08
N THR A 125 -8.23 -4.40 19.75
CA THR A 125 -8.07 -3.32 20.73
C THR A 125 -9.37 -2.55 20.98
N TYR A 126 -10.44 -2.82 20.23
CA TYR A 126 -11.77 -2.27 20.51
C TYR A 126 -12.31 -2.84 21.83
N ARG A 127 -13.01 -2.00 22.58
CA ARG A 127 -13.52 -2.32 23.92
C ARG A 127 -15.00 -2.03 24.02
N ASP A 128 -15.75 -2.95 24.64
CA ASP A 128 -17.14 -2.72 25.00
C ASP A 128 -17.26 -1.73 26.19
N GLU A 129 -18.49 -1.36 26.54
CA GLU A 129 -18.78 -0.45 27.66
C GLU A 129 -18.23 -0.90 29.02
N ARG A 130 -17.89 -2.17 29.19
CA ARG A 130 -17.29 -2.77 30.40
C ARG A 130 -15.76 -2.78 30.34
N GLY A 131 -15.17 -2.45 29.18
CA GLY A 131 -13.73 -2.51 28.94
C GLY A 131 -13.21 -3.88 28.53
N ASP A 132 -14.11 -4.84 28.23
CA ASP A 132 -13.75 -6.15 27.69
C ASP A 132 -13.46 -6.05 26.18
N PHE A 133 -12.75 -7.03 25.61
CA PHE A 133 -12.56 -7.10 24.15
C PHE A 133 -13.91 -7.28 23.46
N GLU A 134 -14.24 -6.38 22.53
CA GLU A 134 -15.56 -6.37 21.92
C GLU A 134 -15.71 -7.46 20.84
N TYR A 135 -14.69 -7.66 20.03
CA TYR A 135 -14.76 -8.55 18.87
C TYR A 135 -13.88 -9.79 19.01
N ASP A 136 -12.62 -9.60 19.36
CA ASP A 136 -11.59 -10.63 19.28
C ASP A 136 -10.45 -10.31 20.24
N SER A 137 -9.64 -11.30 20.60
CA SER A 137 -8.55 -11.12 21.55
C SER A 137 -7.19 -11.16 20.88
N PRO A 138 -6.22 -10.36 21.36
CA PRO A 138 -4.83 -10.51 20.98
C PRO A 138 -4.33 -11.93 21.30
N ILE A 139 -3.48 -12.46 20.43
CA ILE A 139 -2.80 -13.75 20.63
C ILE A 139 -1.30 -13.51 20.63
N TYR A 140 -0.59 -14.08 21.59
CA TYR A 140 0.86 -14.08 21.59
C TYR A 140 1.40 -15.49 21.34
N THR A 141 2.29 -15.60 20.37
CA THR A 141 3.07 -16.82 20.12
C THR A 141 4.47 -16.43 19.67
N ASN A 142 5.51 -17.16 20.16
CA ASN A 142 6.89 -16.93 19.71
C ASN A 142 7.46 -18.04 18.82
N GLN A 143 6.93 -19.26 18.92
CA GLN A 143 7.48 -20.41 18.18
C GLN A 143 6.45 -21.22 17.41
N SER A 144 5.18 -21.12 17.78
CA SER A 144 4.08 -21.84 17.13
C SER A 144 3.22 -20.89 16.33
N TYR A 145 2.58 -21.40 15.30
CA TYR A 145 1.59 -20.61 14.58
C TYR A 145 0.33 -20.41 15.45
N PRO A 146 -0.25 -19.20 15.48
CA PRO A 146 -1.36 -18.88 16.38
C PRO A 146 -2.60 -19.77 16.20
N TRP A 147 -2.87 -20.22 14.98
CA TRP A 147 -4.02 -21.06 14.65
C TRP A 147 -3.86 -22.55 14.98
N GLN A 148 -2.67 -23.02 15.36
CA GLN A 148 -2.41 -24.45 15.64
C GLN A 148 -3.33 -25.05 16.69
N ASN A 149 -3.79 -24.26 17.64
CA ASN A 149 -4.72 -24.74 18.67
C ASN A 149 -6.17 -24.78 18.21
N PHE A 150 -6.50 -24.17 17.10
CA PHE A 150 -7.87 -24.07 16.57
C PHE A 150 -8.10 -24.93 15.31
N GLU A 151 -7.04 -25.30 14.62
CA GLU A 151 -7.09 -26.06 13.40
C GLU A 151 -6.55 -27.49 13.59
N ALA A 152 -7.30 -28.50 13.18
CA ALA A 152 -6.82 -29.88 13.15
C ALA A 152 -5.74 -30.11 12.09
N ARG A 153 -5.65 -29.22 11.11
CA ARG A 153 -4.65 -29.23 10.03
C ARG A 153 -3.48 -28.35 10.44
N ASN A 154 -2.51 -28.96 11.05
CA ASN A 154 -1.26 -28.32 11.42
C ASN A 154 -0.15 -28.80 10.49
N ASP A 155 -0.31 -28.55 9.22
CA ASP A 155 0.66 -28.98 8.22
C ASP A 155 1.44 -27.75 7.70
N SER A 156 2.56 -27.48 8.38
CA SER A 156 3.51 -26.44 7.96
C SER A 156 4.16 -26.70 6.58
N ALA A 157 3.95 -27.90 6.03
CA ALA A 157 4.39 -28.22 4.67
C ALA A 157 3.42 -27.68 3.60
N ASN A 158 2.22 -27.31 4.02
CA ASN A 158 1.18 -26.76 3.16
C ASN A 158 0.65 -25.49 3.84
N ALA A 159 1.15 -24.32 3.44
CA ALA A 159 0.80 -23.02 4.00
C ALA A 159 -0.65 -22.62 3.62
N TYR A 160 -1.63 -23.22 4.28
CA TYR A 160 -3.05 -22.89 4.10
C TYR A 160 -3.52 -21.93 5.17
N ALA A 161 -4.36 -20.97 4.78
CA ALA A 161 -5.04 -20.10 5.71
C ALA A 161 -5.92 -20.93 6.67
N ALA A 162 -6.04 -20.47 7.92
CA ALA A 162 -6.91 -21.06 8.92
C ALA A 162 -8.40 -20.98 8.48
N THR A 163 -9.20 -21.99 8.80
CA THR A 163 -10.60 -22.08 8.38
C THR A 163 -11.60 -22.15 9.52
N VAL A 164 -11.21 -22.71 10.66
CA VAL A 164 -12.07 -22.87 11.84
C VAL A 164 -12.11 -21.58 12.67
N TYR A 165 -10.96 -20.96 12.86
CA TYR A 165 -10.83 -19.68 13.53
C TYR A 165 -10.01 -18.74 12.67
N ASN A 166 -10.69 -18.03 11.80
CA ASN A 166 -10.13 -17.00 10.94
C ASN A 166 -11.17 -15.87 10.83
N PRO A 167 -11.24 -15.00 11.84
CA PRO A 167 -12.14 -13.86 11.80
C PRO A 167 -11.93 -12.98 10.57
N VAL A 168 -13.02 -12.47 10.04
CA VAL A 168 -13.04 -11.58 8.87
C VAL A 168 -13.75 -10.29 9.25
N GLY A 169 -13.01 -9.18 9.17
CA GLY A 169 -13.52 -7.83 9.42
C GLY A 169 -14.00 -7.17 8.13
N TYR A 170 -15.14 -6.49 8.21
CA TYR A 170 -15.67 -5.66 7.15
C TYR A 170 -15.66 -4.22 7.62
N TYR A 171 -14.96 -3.38 6.89
CA TYR A 171 -14.86 -1.94 7.10
C TYR A 171 -15.60 -1.22 5.99
N ARG A 172 -16.34 -0.16 6.32
CA ARG A 172 -17.02 0.66 5.33
C ARG A 172 -16.95 2.13 5.70
N THR A 173 -16.77 2.96 4.69
CA THR A 173 -16.89 4.42 4.81
C THR A 173 -17.34 5.03 3.49
N THR A 174 -17.68 6.30 3.51
CA THR A 174 -17.94 7.08 2.31
C THR A 174 -16.98 8.24 2.20
N PHE A 175 -16.68 8.65 0.96
CA PHE A 175 -15.85 9.81 0.67
C PHE A 175 -16.33 10.52 -0.59
N GLU A 176 -16.08 11.81 -0.66
CA GLU A 176 -16.25 12.61 -1.87
C GLU A 176 -14.92 12.71 -2.60
N THR A 177 -14.93 12.62 -3.92
CA THR A 177 -13.74 12.88 -4.73
C THR A 177 -13.53 14.39 -4.80
N PRO A 178 -12.39 14.95 -4.35
CA PRO A 178 -12.12 16.38 -4.46
C PRO A 178 -12.21 16.87 -5.91
N GLU A 179 -12.73 18.08 -6.12
CA GLU A 179 -12.84 18.68 -7.47
C GLU A 179 -11.45 18.81 -8.16
N SER A 180 -10.39 19.00 -7.37
CA SER A 180 -9.00 19.02 -7.81
C SER A 180 -8.50 17.70 -8.45
N PHE A 181 -9.19 16.58 -8.18
CA PHE A 181 -8.84 15.27 -8.78
C PHE A 181 -9.45 15.07 -10.17
N LYS A 182 -10.31 15.96 -10.61
CA LYS A 182 -11.03 15.82 -11.89
C LYS A 182 -10.07 15.79 -13.09
N GLY A 183 -10.20 14.73 -13.90
CA GLY A 183 -9.36 14.51 -15.08
C GLY A 183 -7.96 13.97 -14.75
N ARG A 184 -7.71 13.63 -13.51
CA ARG A 184 -6.47 13.04 -13.00
C ARG A 184 -6.69 11.56 -12.66
N GLN A 185 -5.62 10.84 -12.39
CA GLN A 185 -5.68 9.49 -11.85
C GLN A 185 -5.80 9.55 -10.32
N THR A 186 -6.70 8.78 -9.76
CA THR A 186 -6.91 8.70 -8.31
C THR A 186 -6.49 7.36 -7.78
N PHE A 187 -5.67 7.39 -6.75
CA PHE A 187 -5.16 6.21 -6.05
C PHE A 187 -5.68 6.18 -4.62
N ILE A 188 -5.85 4.98 -4.07
CA ILE A 188 -6.07 4.76 -2.64
C ILE A 188 -4.87 4.03 -2.07
N THR A 189 -4.34 4.54 -0.95
CA THR A 189 -3.24 3.95 -0.19
C THR A 189 -3.75 3.34 1.09
N PHE A 190 -3.34 2.12 1.37
CA PHE A 190 -3.41 1.47 2.68
C PHE A 190 -1.99 1.33 3.22
N GLU A 191 -1.66 2.05 4.27
CA GLU A 191 -0.29 2.05 4.82
C GLU A 191 0.03 0.81 5.65
N GLY A 192 -0.99 0.09 6.11
CA GLY A 192 -0.82 -1.17 6.82
C GLY A 192 -2.15 -1.84 7.16
N VAL A 193 -2.31 -3.09 6.69
CA VAL A 193 -3.49 -3.93 6.93
C VAL A 193 -3.03 -5.36 7.17
N GLU A 194 -3.32 -5.94 8.33
CA GLU A 194 -2.95 -7.32 8.67
C GLU A 194 -4.18 -8.24 8.65
N SER A 195 -4.14 -9.41 7.95
CA SER A 195 -3.04 -10.00 7.18
C SER A 195 -3.28 -9.92 5.67
N ALA A 196 -4.50 -10.07 5.20
CA ALA A 196 -4.88 -10.01 3.79
C ALA A 196 -6.19 -9.26 3.63
N TYR A 197 -6.35 -8.52 2.53
CA TYR A 197 -7.56 -7.74 2.35
C TYR A 197 -7.97 -7.57 0.88
N TYR A 198 -9.27 -7.40 0.71
CA TYR A 198 -9.92 -7.08 -0.56
C TYR A 198 -10.48 -5.67 -0.50
N VAL A 199 -10.27 -4.90 -1.56
CA VAL A 199 -10.75 -3.53 -1.70
C VAL A 199 -11.93 -3.47 -2.67
N TYR A 200 -12.98 -2.76 -2.27
CA TYR A 200 -14.16 -2.50 -3.10
C TYR A 200 -14.49 -1.02 -3.09
N VAL A 201 -14.75 -0.47 -4.26
CA VAL A 201 -15.25 0.90 -4.44
C VAL A 201 -16.58 0.82 -5.18
N ASN A 202 -17.62 1.45 -4.63
CA ASN A 202 -18.97 1.47 -5.22
C ASN A 202 -19.49 0.04 -5.56
N GLY A 203 -19.23 -0.93 -4.65
CA GLY A 203 -19.63 -2.32 -4.81
C GLY A 203 -18.82 -3.12 -5.83
N GLN A 204 -17.84 -2.50 -6.49
CA GLN A 204 -16.98 -3.17 -7.47
C GLN A 204 -15.66 -3.58 -6.82
N LYS A 205 -15.22 -4.82 -7.04
CA LYS A 205 -13.92 -5.30 -6.56
C LYS A 205 -12.81 -4.58 -7.29
N VAL A 206 -11.98 -3.85 -6.56
CA VAL A 206 -10.80 -3.13 -7.07
C VAL A 206 -9.58 -4.05 -7.10
N GLY A 207 -9.26 -4.68 -5.97
CA GLY A 207 -8.05 -5.46 -5.86
C GLY A 207 -7.92 -6.24 -4.55
N TYR A 208 -6.74 -6.78 -4.36
CA TYR A 208 -6.36 -7.62 -3.23
C TYR A 208 -4.88 -7.41 -2.87
N SER A 209 -4.55 -7.53 -1.59
CA SER A 209 -3.15 -7.52 -1.15
C SER A 209 -2.94 -8.34 0.12
N GLU A 210 -1.78 -8.93 0.21
CA GLU A 210 -1.10 -9.40 1.42
C GLU A 210 0.12 -8.50 1.68
N ASP A 211 0.99 -8.86 2.64
CA ASP A 211 2.12 -8.05 3.12
C ASP A 211 1.63 -6.92 4.04
N SER A 212 1.53 -7.26 5.33
CA SER A 212 0.82 -6.45 6.33
C SER A 212 1.46 -5.10 6.63
N TYR A 213 2.78 -4.97 6.44
CA TYR A 213 3.57 -3.86 7.04
C TYR A 213 4.12 -2.86 6.03
N THR A 214 3.88 -3.09 4.75
CA THR A 214 4.20 -2.13 3.68
C THR A 214 2.96 -1.41 3.19
N ALA A 215 3.13 -0.23 2.63
CA ALA A 215 2.04 0.53 2.05
C ALA A 215 1.69 0.00 0.64
N HIS A 216 0.41 -0.04 0.34
CA HIS A 216 -0.12 -0.55 -0.92
C HIS A 216 -1.08 0.43 -1.57
N ASP A 217 -0.86 0.68 -2.84
CA ASP A 217 -1.69 1.56 -3.66
C ASP A 217 -2.53 0.79 -4.66
N PHE A 218 -3.74 1.30 -4.88
CA PHE A 218 -4.64 0.82 -5.93
C PHE A 218 -5.16 2.00 -6.74
N ASN A 219 -5.09 1.92 -8.07
CA ASN A 219 -5.73 2.91 -8.92
C ASN A 219 -7.25 2.70 -8.92
N ILE A 220 -7.97 3.63 -8.32
CA ILE A 220 -9.42 3.55 -8.18
C ILE A 220 -10.18 4.41 -9.20
N THR A 221 -9.47 5.10 -10.09
CA THR A 221 -10.07 6.01 -11.09
C THR A 221 -11.27 5.43 -11.84
N PRO A 222 -11.24 4.18 -12.36
CA PRO A 222 -12.34 3.62 -13.12
C PRO A 222 -13.59 3.30 -12.30
N TYR A 223 -13.46 3.28 -10.98
CA TYR A 223 -14.50 2.86 -10.05
C TYR A 223 -15.25 4.04 -9.41
N LEU A 224 -14.74 5.28 -9.61
CA LEU A 224 -15.29 6.48 -8.98
C LEU A 224 -16.54 6.98 -9.69
N HIS A 225 -17.48 7.54 -8.91
CA HIS A 225 -18.54 8.36 -9.45
C HIS A 225 -17.99 9.68 -9.99
N THR A 226 -18.47 10.09 -11.17
CA THR A 226 -18.01 11.30 -11.85
C THR A 226 -19.06 12.43 -11.82
N ASP A 227 -20.19 12.18 -11.19
CA ASP A 227 -21.36 13.08 -11.13
C ASP A 227 -21.49 13.85 -9.80
N GLY A 228 -20.50 13.69 -8.90
CA GLY A 228 -20.49 14.29 -7.57
C GLY A 228 -21.22 13.47 -6.50
N THR A 229 -21.72 12.26 -6.85
CA THR A 229 -22.23 11.31 -5.85
C THR A 229 -21.07 10.83 -4.96
N PRO A 230 -21.25 10.78 -3.61
CA PRO A 230 -20.24 10.20 -2.73
C PRO A 230 -19.92 8.75 -3.10
N ASN A 231 -18.66 8.38 -3.00
CA ASN A 231 -18.20 7.02 -3.24
C ASN A 231 -18.27 6.20 -1.94
N THR A 232 -18.55 4.92 -2.07
CA THR A 232 -18.48 3.96 -0.96
C THR A 232 -17.19 3.17 -1.07
N LEU A 233 -16.41 3.14 0.00
CA LEU A 233 -15.28 2.24 0.20
C LEU A 233 -15.73 1.10 1.11
N ALA A 234 -15.49 -0.15 0.70
CA ALA A 234 -15.63 -1.31 1.54
C ALA A 234 -14.34 -2.14 1.49
N VAL A 235 -13.87 -2.59 2.66
CA VAL A 235 -12.64 -3.39 2.80
C VAL A 235 -12.95 -4.64 3.60
N LYS A 236 -12.64 -5.81 3.04
CA LYS A 236 -12.79 -7.11 3.70
C LYS A 236 -11.41 -7.59 4.11
N VAL A 237 -11.17 -7.77 5.41
CA VAL A 237 -9.86 -8.10 5.97
C VAL A 237 -9.92 -9.46 6.65
N PHE A 238 -8.98 -10.35 6.32
CA PHE A 238 -8.83 -11.66 6.95
C PHE A 238 -7.78 -11.60 8.06
N ARG A 239 -8.07 -12.24 9.21
CA ARG A 239 -7.07 -12.36 10.28
C ARG A 239 -5.87 -13.19 9.85
N TRP A 240 -6.11 -14.28 9.13
CA TRP A 240 -5.07 -15.18 8.64
C TRP A 240 -5.20 -15.38 7.14
N SER A 241 -4.06 -15.35 6.46
CA SER A 241 -3.88 -15.74 5.07
C SER A 241 -2.79 -16.80 4.98
N ASP A 242 -2.51 -17.32 3.81
CA ASP A 242 -1.35 -18.16 3.58
C ASP A 242 -0.04 -17.38 3.78
N GLY A 243 -0.01 -16.06 3.51
CA GLY A 243 1.10 -15.15 3.83
C GLY A 243 1.40 -15.07 5.34
N SER A 244 0.43 -15.39 6.20
CA SER A 244 0.65 -15.40 7.66
C SER A 244 1.70 -16.42 8.12
N PHE A 245 2.04 -17.42 7.31
CA PHE A 245 3.18 -18.31 7.58
C PHE A 245 4.53 -17.62 7.47
N LEU A 246 4.64 -16.60 6.63
CA LEU A 246 5.86 -15.81 6.46
C LEU A 246 5.94 -14.68 7.49
N GLU A 247 4.80 -14.18 7.95
CA GLU A 247 4.69 -13.08 8.92
C GLU A 247 4.61 -13.56 10.38
N ASN A 248 5.16 -14.75 10.67
CA ASN A 248 5.11 -15.35 12.01
C ASN A 248 6.32 -14.97 12.88
N GLN A 249 6.53 -13.66 13.08
CA GLN A 249 7.56 -13.16 14.00
C GLN A 249 7.11 -13.31 15.47
N ASP A 250 8.07 -13.15 16.40
CA ASP A 250 7.83 -13.17 17.84
C ASP A 250 7.18 -11.86 18.32
N PHE A 251 5.86 -11.76 18.19
CA PHE A 251 5.10 -10.59 18.63
C PHE A 251 3.61 -10.92 18.89
N ILE A 252 2.88 -9.95 19.45
CA ILE A 252 1.43 -10.06 19.65
C ILE A 252 0.74 -9.98 18.28
N ARG A 253 -0.17 -10.94 18.02
CA ARG A 253 -0.94 -11.01 16.77
C ARG A 253 -2.17 -10.12 16.88
N LEU A 254 -2.17 -9.09 16.08
CA LEU A 254 -3.28 -8.17 15.88
C LEU A 254 -3.76 -8.27 14.43
N SER A 255 -4.81 -7.58 14.07
CA SER A 255 -5.34 -7.60 12.69
C SER A 255 -6.20 -6.39 12.42
N GLY A 256 -6.46 -6.12 11.15
CA GLY A 256 -7.29 -5.00 10.71
C GLY A 256 -6.48 -3.88 10.06
N ILE A 257 -7.14 -2.77 9.81
CA ILE A 257 -6.52 -1.56 9.26
C ILE A 257 -5.85 -0.82 10.43
N PHE A 258 -4.53 -0.97 10.60
CA PHE A 258 -3.81 -0.44 11.75
C PHE A 258 -2.95 0.79 11.45
N ARG A 259 -2.85 1.20 10.18
CA ARG A 259 -2.26 2.46 9.72
C ARG A 259 -3.23 3.23 8.85
N ASP A 260 -2.83 4.43 8.46
CA ASP A 260 -3.71 5.34 7.73
C ASP A 260 -4.15 4.81 6.36
N VAL A 261 -5.32 5.31 5.96
CA VAL A 261 -5.88 5.14 4.62
C VAL A 261 -6.11 6.52 4.04
N SER A 262 -5.64 6.73 2.82
CA SER A 262 -5.75 8.00 2.12
C SER A 262 -6.05 7.81 0.64
N ILE A 263 -6.55 8.86 0.01
CA ILE A 263 -6.61 8.96 -1.45
C ILE A 263 -5.73 10.13 -1.90
N TYR A 264 -5.10 9.96 -3.04
CA TYR A 264 -4.34 11.02 -3.69
C TYR A 264 -4.52 10.99 -5.20
N SER A 265 -4.21 12.09 -5.88
CA SER A 265 -4.29 12.13 -7.33
C SER A 265 -3.00 12.60 -7.98
N LYS A 266 -2.68 12.00 -9.11
CA LYS A 266 -1.57 12.36 -10.00
C LYS A 266 -2.09 12.68 -11.41
N ASP A 267 -1.29 13.40 -12.18
CA ASP A 267 -1.59 13.62 -13.59
C ASP A 267 -1.52 12.30 -14.39
N ASN A 268 -2.09 12.32 -15.60
CA ASN A 268 -2.05 11.15 -16.48
C ASN A 268 -0.62 10.78 -16.91
N VAL A 269 0.29 11.75 -16.94
CA VAL A 269 1.74 11.48 -16.99
C VAL A 269 2.31 11.86 -15.64
N GLU A 270 2.91 10.91 -14.97
CA GLU A 270 3.32 11.05 -13.59
C GLU A 270 4.79 10.68 -13.34
N LEU A 271 5.40 11.32 -12.35
CA LEU A 271 6.54 10.74 -11.65
C LEU A 271 6.00 9.59 -10.80
N ARG A 272 6.28 8.36 -11.22
CA ARG A 272 5.81 7.17 -10.52
C ARG A 272 6.63 6.88 -9.28
N ASP A 273 7.96 6.91 -9.44
CA ASP A 273 8.91 6.54 -8.40
C ASP A 273 10.22 7.32 -8.54
N PHE A 274 10.95 7.42 -7.44
CA PHE A 274 12.32 7.93 -7.45
C PHE A 274 13.16 7.22 -6.39
N PHE A 275 14.46 7.10 -6.66
CA PHE A 275 15.43 6.57 -5.72
C PHE A 275 16.62 7.51 -5.56
N VAL A 276 16.95 7.85 -4.31
CA VAL A 276 18.01 8.81 -3.98
C VAL A 276 19.29 8.08 -3.63
N HIS A 277 20.38 8.43 -4.31
CA HIS A 277 21.71 7.93 -4.01
C HIS A 277 22.59 9.09 -3.54
N THR A 278 23.24 8.93 -2.39
CA THR A 278 24.17 9.92 -1.86
C THR A 278 25.56 9.31 -1.74
N THR A 279 26.56 9.98 -2.29
CA THR A 279 27.96 9.55 -2.23
C THR A 279 28.85 10.70 -1.81
N LEU A 280 29.70 10.49 -0.81
CA LEU A 280 30.75 11.43 -0.46
C LEU A 280 31.89 11.31 -1.48
N ASP A 281 32.39 12.45 -1.98
CA ASP A 281 33.43 12.48 -3.00
C ASP A 281 34.81 12.11 -2.41
N ASN A 282 35.03 12.38 -1.12
CA ASN A 282 36.23 12.02 -0.40
C ASN A 282 35.89 11.31 0.93
N THR A 283 36.01 9.98 0.94
CA THR A 283 35.73 9.16 2.14
C THR A 283 36.86 9.18 3.16
N GLU A 284 38.07 9.63 2.79
CA GLU A 284 39.20 9.77 3.72
C GLU A 284 39.08 11.03 4.58
N ASP A 285 38.47 12.09 4.05
CA ASP A 285 38.09 13.30 4.79
C ASP A 285 36.57 13.52 4.62
N ALA A 286 35.79 12.66 5.21
CA ALA A 286 34.34 12.72 5.08
C ALA A 286 33.72 14.02 5.65
N VAL A 287 34.33 14.60 6.67
CA VAL A 287 33.84 15.81 7.34
C VAL A 287 33.81 17.02 6.39
N ASN A 288 34.89 17.18 5.59
CA ASN A 288 35.02 18.28 4.66
C ASN A 288 34.69 17.91 3.21
N SER A 289 34.21 16.73 2.98
CA SER A 289 33.91 16.24 1.65
C SER A 289 32.69 16.93 1.02
N ASP A 290 32.80 17.23 -0.26
CA ASP A 290 31.62 17.41 -1.10
C ASP A 290 30.88 16.10 -1.27
N ALA A 291 29.68 16.16 -1.78
CA ALA A 291 28.88 14.99 -2.10
C ALA A 291 28.28 15.07 -3.49
N THR A 292 28.02 13.92 -4.06
CA THR A 292 27.19 13.76 -5.23
C THR A 292 25.85 13.18 -4.80
N LEU A 293 24.76 13.89 -5.14
CA LEU A 293 23.40 13.40 -5.03
C LEU A 293 22.94 12.96 -6.42
N ALA A 294 22.60 11.70 -6.57
CA ALA A 294 22.01 11.18 -7.80
C ALA A 294 20.58 10.70 -7.55
N LEU A 295 19.73 10.85 -8.55
CA LEU A 295 18.35 10.39 -8.56
C LEU A 295 18.13 9.49 -9.76
N ASP A 296 17.60 8.28 -9.49
CA ASP A 296 16.87 7.52 -10.48
C ASP A 296 15.42 7.95 -10.40
N VAL A 297 14.79 8.21 -11.54
CA VAL A 297 13.39 8.62 -11.63
C VAL A 297 12.66 7.72 -12.63
N ASP A 298 11.44 7.31 -12.31
CA ASP A 298 10.56 6.57 -13.19
C ASP A 298 9.36 7.45 -13.57
N VAL A 299 9.21 7.74 -14.87
CA VAL A 299 8.08 8.51 -15.41
C VAL A 299 7.24 7.59 -16.27
N ARG A 300 5.93 7.53 -16.03
CA ARG A 300 5.00 6.76 -16.84
C ARG A 300 3.80 7.59 -17.30
N SER A 301 3.21 7.18 -18.41
CA SER A 301 1.89 7.63 -18.82
C SER A 301 0.84 6.60 -18.41
N LEU A 302 -0.27 7.06 -17.87
CA LEU A 302 -1.49 6.28 -17.61
C LEU A 302 -2.58 6.56 -18.65
N ASP A 303 -2.28 7.39 -19.64
CA ASP A 303 -3.16 7.73 -20.77
C ASP A 303 -2.71 7.00 -22.04
N PRO A 304 -3.56 6.15 -22.65
CA PRO A 304 -3.22 5.44 -23.89
C PRO A 304 -2.94 6.33 -25.09
N SER A 305 -3.32 7.61 -25.02
CA SER A 305 -3.13 8.58 -26.12
C SER A 305 -1.91 9.48 -25.94
N VAL A 306 -1.21 9.39 -24.80
CA VAL A 306 -0.14 10.31 -24.43
C VAL A 306 1.21 9.60 -24.33
N SER A 307 2.16 10.05 -25.14
CA SER A 307 3.56 9.62 -25.13
C SER A 307 4.46 10.80 -25.45
N GLY A 308 5.75 10.70 -25.18
CA GLY A 308 6.72 11.74 -25.55
C GLY A 308 7.94 11.85 -24.67
N ASP A 309 8.63 12.97 -24.79
CA ASP A 309 9.80 13.29 -23.98
C ASP A 309 9.37 14.26 -22.86
N TYR A 310 9.88 14.00 -21.66
CA TYR A 310 9.57 14.77 -20.46
C TYR A 310 10.87 15.21 -19.77
N ASN A 311 10.73 16.08 -18.81
CA ASN A 311 11.85 16.54 -17.99
C ASN A 311 11.43 16.52 -16.52
N VAL A 312 12.22 15.89 -15.65
CA VAL A 312 12.04 15.93 -14.22
C VAL A 312 13.02 16.94 -13.66
N THR A 313 12.52 17.97 -12.98
CA THR A 313 13.35 18.90 -12.23
C THR A 313 13.42 18.47 -10.77
N ALA A 314 14.63 18.31 -10.24
CA ALA A 314 14.84 18.01 -8.84
C ALA A 314 15.63 19.15 -8.18
N THR A 315 15.07 19.71 -7.10
CA THR A 315 15.69 20.81 -6.35
C THR A 315 15.88 20.38 -4.91
N LEU A 316 17.08 20.56 -4.38
CA LEU A 316 17.43 20.31 -2.99
C LEU A 316 17.37 21.62 -2.21
N TYR A 317 16.66 21.61 -1.10
CA TYR A 317 16.53 22.70 -0.15
C TYR A 317 17.20 22.35 1.17
N ASP A 318 17.63 23.36 1.92
CA ASP A 318 18.04 23.20 3.32
C ASP A 318 16.83 23.33 4.28
N MET A 319 17.12 23.26 5.57
CA MET A 319 16.09 23.34 6.62
C MET A 319 15.50 24.77 6.79
N ASP A 320 16.05 25.78 6.10
CA ASP A 320 15.56 27.13 6.05
C ASP A 320 14.92 27.46 4.70
N ASP A 321 14.52 26.43 3.93
CA ASP A 321 13.90 26.48 2.59
C ASP A 321 14.74 27.23 1.55
N GLN A 322 16.07 27.28 1.75
CA GLN A 322 16.94 27.86 0.76
C GLN A 322 17.40 26.81 -0.24
N GLU A 323 17.27 27.11 -1.54
CA GLU A 323 17.75 26.22 -2.59
C GLU A 323 19.28 26.04 -2.47
N ILE A 324 19.71 24.79 -2.34
CA ILE A 324 21.11 24.39 -2.32
C ILE A 324 21.61 24.10 -3.74
N SER A 325 20.84 23.30 -4.48
CA SER A 325 21.20 22.85 -5.82
C SER A 325 19.97 22.34 -6.56
N SER A 326 20.02 22.38 -7.91
CA SER A 326 18.96 21.89 -8.76
C SER A 326 19.54 21.15 -9.97
N MET A 327 18.76 20.21 -10.50
CA MET A 327 19.11 19.51 -11.74
C MET A 327 17.88 19.21 -12.58
N GLU A 328 18.09 19.11 -13.90
CA GLU A 328 17.10 18.61 -14.85
C GLU A 328 17.48 17.21 -15.30
N ILE A 329 16.49 16.30 -15.33
CA ILE A 329 16.66 14.91 -15.72
C ILE A 329 15.77 14.65 -16.94
N PRO A 330 16.33 14.64 -18.16
CA PRO A 330 15.56 14.32 -19.36
C PRO A 330 15.11 12.87 -19.34
N VAL A 331 13.82 12.63 -19.53
CA VAL A 331 13.20 11.31 -19.64
C VAL A 331 12.61 11.18 -21.03
N ASN A 332 13.34 10.50 -21.93
CA ASN A 332 12.99 10.42 -23.33
C ASN A 332 12.22 9.12 -23.62
N GLY A 333 11.23 9.23 -24.50
CA GLY A 333 10.50 8.08 -25.01
C GLY A 333 9.56 7.46 -23.97
N VAL A 334 8.89 8.28 -23.15
CA VAL A 334 7.80 7.78 -22.30
C VAL A 334 6.69 7.24 -23.20
N GLU A 335 6.42 5.96 -23.08
CA GLU A 335 5.41 5.28 -23.89
C GLU A 335 4.01 5.55 -23.37
N ALA A 336 3.02 5.58 -24.27
CA ALA A 336 1.61 5.65 -23.90
C ALA A 336 1.21 4.39 -23.12
N ALA A 337 0.30 4.54 -22.16
CA ALA A 337 -0.20 3.42 -21.39
C ALA A 337 -0.86 2.35 -22.30
N PRO A 338 -0.85 1.08 -21.92
CA PRO A 338 -1.70 0.07 -22.55
C PRO A 338 -3.18 0.48 -22.51
N GLU A 339 -3.96 0.08 -23.52
CA GLU A 339 -5.42 0.32 -23.50
C GLU A 339 -6.11 -0.47 -22.38
N ASN A 340 -5.62 -1.68 -22.12
CA ASN A 340 -6.13 -2.52 -21.03
C ASN A 340 -5.70 -1.97 -19.67
N PHE A 341 -6.67 -1.70 -18.80
CA PHE A 341 -6.43 -1.13 -17.48
C PHE A 341 -5.56 -2.05 -16.58
N GLU A 342 -5.77 -3.36 -16.63
CA GLU A 342 -4.99 -4.32 -15.84
C GLU A 342 -3.51 -4.32 -16.25
N GLU A 343 -3.21 -4.14 -17.54
CA GLU A 343 -1.83 -4.04 -18.04
C GLU A 343 -1.15 -2.71 -17.64
N ARG A 344 -1.94 -1.63 -17.39
CA ARG A 344 -1.40 -0.33 -16.95
C ARG A 344 -0.81 -0.39 -15.56
N ILE A 345 -1.40 -1.17 -14.67
CA ILE A 345 -0.97 -1.30 -13.28
C ILE A 345 0.47 -1.84 -13.21
N ASP A 346 0.82 -2.79 -14.06
CA ASP A 346 2.16 -3.40 -14.10
C ASP A 346 3.22 -2.52 -14.76
N THR A 347 2.84 -1.36 -15.32
CA THR A 347 3.77 -0.48 -16.01
C THR A 347 4.61 0.32 -15.02
N THR A 348 5.91 0.08 -14.96
CA THR A 348 6.84 0.81 -14.10
C THR A 348 7.31 2.13 -14.68
N GLY A 349 7.19 2.33 -16.00
CA GLY A 349 7.54 3.57 -16.69
C GLY A 349 8.94 3.58 -17.29
N THR A 350 9.33 4.75 -17.79
CA THR A 350 10.64 5.01 -18.38
C THR A 350 11.57 5.56 -17.31
N ARG A 351 12.70 4.86 -17.09
CA ARG A 351 13.72 5.25 -16.11
C ARG A 351 14.74 6.21 -16.71
N ALA A 352 15.10 7.24 -15.95
CA ALA A 352 16.23 8.12 -16.22
C ALA A 352 17.00 8.43 -14.94
N THR A 353 18.27 8.84 -15.08
CA THR A 353 19.13 9.17 -13.94
C THR A 353 19.75 10.54 -14.15
N GLY A 354 19.74 11.36 -13.09
CA GLY A 354 20.47 12.63 -13.02
C GLY A 354 21.36 12.70 -11.80
N SER A 355 22.29 13.64 -11.79
CA SER A 355 23.12 13.88 -10.60
C SER A 355 23.52 15.33 -10.47
N MET A 356 23.65 15.80 -9.24
CA MET A 356 24.14 17.14 -8.89
C MET A 356 25.19 17.08 -7.80
N LYS A 357 26.07 18.07 -7.79
CA LYS A 357 27.05 18.28 -6.73
C LYS A 357 26.42 19.08 -5.59
N VAL A 358 26.79 18.69 -4.38
CA VAL A 358 26.44 19.42 -3.16
C VAL A 358 27.74 19.74 -2.44
N GLU A 359 28.10 21.04 -2.40
CA GLU A 359 29.33 21.51 -1.79
C GLU A 359 29.23 21.41 -0.26
N ASN A 360 30.15 20.69 0.34
CA ASN A 360 30.28 20.48 1.78
C ASN A 360 28.93 20.39 2.53
N PRO A 361 28.04 19.44 2.18
CA PRO A 361 26.74 19.29 2.83
C PRO A 361 26.90 18.98 4.32
N LYS A 362 25.90 19.31 5.13
CA LYS A 362 25.83 18.85 6.52
C LYS A 362 25.81 17.31 6.51
N LYS A 363 26.67 16.68 7.31
CA LYS A 363 26.76 15.22 7.44
C LYS A 363 26.08 14.79 8.72
N TRP A 364 25.34 13.70 8.64
CA TRP A 364 24.79 13.08 9.82
C TRP A 364 25.87 12.25 10.53
N TYR A 365 26.00 12.43 11.84
CA TYR A 365 26.83 11.62 12.73
C TYR A 365 26.02 11.25 13.98
N ALA A 366 26.45 10.23 14.71
CA ALA A 366 25.77 9.79 15.92
C ALA A 366 25.72 10.85 17.04
N ASP A 367 26.67 11.80 17.05
CA ASP A 367 26.76 12.91 17.99
C ASP A 367 26.17 14.23 17.43
N THR A 368 25.79 14.25 16.16
CA THR A 368 25.12 15.36 15.46
C THR A 368 24.03 14.82 14.55
N PRO A 369 22.96 14.24 15.15
CA PRO A 369 21.89 13.59 14.40
C PRO A 369 21.02 14.56 13.61
#